data_3a2651061a36f0eb14cc2611963e6c58
#
_entry.id   3a2651061a36f0eb14cc2611963e6c58
#
_cell.length_a   1.000
_cell.length_b   1.000
_cell.length_c   1.000
_cell.angle_alpha   90.00
_cell.angle_beta   90.00
_cell.angle_gamma   90.00
#
_symmetry.space_group_name_H-M   'P 1'
#
loop_
_entity.id
_entity.type
_entity.pdbx_description
1 polymer ?
#
loop_
_entity_poly.entity_id
_entity_poly.type
_entity_poly.pdbx_seq_one_letter_code
_entity_poly.pdbx_strand_id
1 'polypeptide(L)'
;MNFYFEPALAPSTRSSYRSGLNRYILFCKRTYATPFPLAEIVLQLFVTSIANYVKFSTIKVYLCGIQYQSIVCGYSEKICAMPKLHYVMRGIRRSHPNNIVWRLPITPSHLRKMIQFINESLFSHHDKALWAGLILTAFFGLLRVSEYTCPSKNKFDLKFHLAPSDFKFSKCGNVIIITIKASKTDPFRSGVKIRICRIGGLLCPVDAIQKYMKYRGISPGPFFILSCGELSPENLYRLL
;
A
#
# COMPACT_ATOMS: atom_id res chain seq x y z
N MET A 1 -12.38 26.47 10.25
CA MET A 1 -11.30 25.72 10.93
C MET A 1 -11.18 24.27 10.45
N ASN A 2 -12.26 23.61 10.01
CA ASN A 2 -12.23 22.18 9.58
C ASN A 2 -11.52 21.90 8.25
N PHE A 3 -11.22 22.90 7.44
CA PHE A 3 -10.63 22.73 6.10
C PHE A 3 -9.27 22.02 6.11
N TYR A 4 -8.47 22.19 7.15
CA TYR A 4 -7.13 21.57 7.26
C TYR A 4 -7.12 20.24 7.99
N PHE A 5 -8.18 19.81 8.67
CA PHE A 5 -8.26 18.50 9.32
C PHE A 5 -8.32 17.35 8.31
N GLU A 6 -9.08 17.53 7.25
CA GLU A 6 -9.22 16.47 6.23
C GLU A 6 -7.91 16.17 5.48
N PRO A 7 -7.14 17.17 5.00
CA PRO A 7 -5.85 16.93 4.34
C PRO A 7 -4.75 16.43 5.29
N ALA A 8 -4.91 16.58 6.61
CA ALA A 8 -3.91 16.10 7.59
C ALA A 8 -3.69 14.59 7.56
N LEU A 9 -4.66 13.82 7.06
CA LEU A 9 -4.57 12.37 6.94
C LEU A 9 -4.52 11.92 5.48
N ALA A 10 -3.68 10.93 5.20
CA ALA A 10 -3.66 10.27 3.90
C ALA A 10 -5.04 9.63 3.58
N PRO A 11 -5.48 9.60 2.29
CA PRO A 11 -6.77 9.03 1.90
C PRO A 11 -7.02 7.60 2.41
N SER A 12 -5.98 6.74 2.39
CA SER A 12 -6.04 5.38 2.90
C SER A 12 -6.26 5.33 4.41
N THR A 13 -5.62 6.24 5.16
CA THR A 13 -5.82 6.36 6.62
C THR A 13 -7.23 6.83 6.93
N ARG A 14 -7.75 7.83 6.20
CA ARG A 14 -9.14 8.28 6.33
C ARG A 14 -10.15 7.16 6.09
N SER A 15 -9.93 6.36 5.05
CA SER A 15 -10.78 5.20 4.75
C SER A 15 -10.79 4.19 5.90
N SER A 16 -9.62 3.86 6.44
CA SER A 16 -9.48 2.94 7.58
C SER A 16 -10.15 3.50 8.85
N TYR A 17 -9.97 4.78 9.13
CA TYR A 17 -10.58 5.46 10.27
C TYR A 17 -12.11 5.51 10.13
N ARG A 18 -12.62 5.83 8.95
CA ARG A 18 -14.07 5.81 8.66
C ARG A 18 -14.69 4.44 8.89
N SER A 19 -14.00 3.36 8.48
CA SER A 19 -14.48 1.99 8.72
C SER A 19 -14.64 1.69 10.21
N GLY A 20 -13.65 2.08 11.03
CA GLY A 20 -13.70 1.91 12.49
C GLY A 20 -14.80 2.74 13.13
N LEU A 21 -14.89 4.03 12.73
CA LEU A 21 -15.91 4.95 13.24
C LEU A 21 -17.34 4.45 12.91
N ASN A 22 -17.59 4.04 11.67
CA ASN A 22 -18.91 3.53 11.27
C ASN A 22 -19.32 2.31 12.10
N ARG A 23 -18.37 1.42 12.38
CA ARG A 23 -18.59 0.23 13.21
C ARG A 23 -18.91 0.59 14.66
N TYR A 24 -18.21 1.59 15.20
CA TYR A 24 -18.45 2.11 16.55
C TYR A 24 -19.83 2.80 16.66
N ILE A 25 -20.19 3.66 15.71
CA ILE A 25 -21.50 4.31 15.68
C ILE A 25 -22.63 3.29 15.60
N LEU A 26 -22.45 2.25 14.76
CA LEU A 26 -23.44 1.17 14.65
C LEU A 26 -23.58 0.39 15.98
N PHE A 27 -22.45 0.12 16.65
CA PHE A 27 -22.46 -0.49 17.98
C PHE A 27 -23.20 0.37 18.99
N CYS A 28 -22.92 1.67 19.06
CA CYS A 28 -23.60 2.60 19.95
C CYS A 28 -25.11 2.66 19.69
N LYS A 29 -25.53 2.68 18.42
CA LYS A 29 -26.96 2.62 18.06
C LYS A 29 -27.65 1.34 18.55
N ARG A 30 -26.98 0.18 18.47
CA ARG A 30 -27.52 -1.10 18.92
C ARG A 30 -27.60 -1.24 20.45
N THR A 31 -26.72 -0.55 21.16
CA THR A 31 -26.63 -0.60 22.63
C THR A 31 -27.28 0.61 23.29
N TYR A 32 -27.90 1.49 22.50
CA TYR A 32 -28.49 2.76 22.99
C TYR A 32 -27.50 3.64 23.74
N ALA A 33 -26.19 3.51 23.42
CA ALA A 33 -25.15 4.34 24.00
C ALA A 33 -24.90 5.58 23.13
N THR A 34 -24.51 6.68 23.78
CA THR A 34 -24.06 7.88 23.10
C THR A 34 -22.64 7.70 22.58
N PRO A 35 -22.36 7.97 21.26
CA PRO A 35 -21.02 7.77 20.73
C PRO A 35 -20.01 8.82 21.21
N PHE A 36 -20.46 10.04 21.49
CA PHE A 36 -19.63 11.15 21.97
C PHE A 36 -20.39 11.97 23.04
N PRO A 37 -19.69 12.52 24.05
CA PRO A 37 -18.25 12.37 24.34
C PRO A 37 -17.85 10.91 24.60
N LEU A 38 -16.54 10.57 24.45
CA LEU A 38 -16.08 9.22 24.60
C LEU A 38 -16.18 8.74 26.05
N ALA A 39 -16.97 7.71 26.31
CA ALA A 39 -17.04 7.05 27.60
C ALA A 39 -16.18 5.77 27.62
N GLU A 40 -15.30 5.64 28.61
CA GLU A 40 -14.38 4.50 28.72
C GLU A 40 -15.10 3.15 28.70
N ILE A 41 -16.23 3.05 29.42
CA ILE A 41 -17.03 1.82 29.48
C ILE A 41 -17.61 1.43 28.12
N VAL A 42 -18.07 2.40 27.33
CA VAL A 42 -18.63 2.15 25.99
C VAL A 42 -17.52 1.62 25.06
N LEU A 43 -16.32 2.20 25.13
CA LEU A 43 -15.18 1.74 24.37
C LEU A 43 -14.73 0.34 24.77
N GLN A 44 -14.74 0.01 26.09
CA GLN A 44 -14.45 -1.35 26.58
C GLN A 44 -15.42 -2.37 25.99
N LEU A 45 -16.71 -2.11 26.05
CA LEU A 45 -17.75 -2.97 25.51
C LEU A 45 -17.60 -3.11 23.98
N PHE A 46 -17.32 -2.01 23.30
CA PHE A 46 -17.09 -2.02 21.85
C PHE A 46 -15.92 -2.90 21.47
N VAL A 47 -14.73 -2.68 22.06
CA VAL A 47 -13.53 -3.47 21.69
C VAL A 47 -13.70 -4.95 22.01
N THR A 48 -14.38 -5.29 23.12
CA THR A 48 -14.68 -6.66 23.49
C THR A 48 -15.65 -7.30 22.49
N SER A 49 -16.68 -6.57 22.03
CA SER A 49 -17.66 -7.09 21.08
C SER A 49 -17.06 -7.45 19.71
N ILE A 50 -15.96 -6.78 19.32
CA ILE A 50 -15.30 -7.01 18.03
C ILE A 50 -14.04 -7.87 18.12
N ALA A 51 -13.57 -8.17 19.33
CA ALA A 51 -12.30 -8.86 19.58
C ALA A 51 -12.17 -10.19 18.83
N ASN A 52 -13.24 -10.98 18.75
CA ASN A 52 -13.22 -12.29 18.08
C ASN A 52 -13.33 -12.22 16.56
N TYR A 53 -13.68 -11.05 16.01
CA TYR A 53 -13.95 -10.89 14.56
C TYR A 53 -12.86 -10.16 13.81
N VAL A 54 -12.04 -9.37 14.49
CA VAL A 54 -10.99 -8.57 13.86
C VAL A 54 -9.65 -8.72 14.59
N LYS A 55 -8.56 -8.59 13.86
CA LYS A 55 -7.20 -8.65 14.44
C LYS A 55 -6.99 -7.50 15.44
N PHE A 56 -6.18 -7.74 16.46
CA PHE A 56 -5.82 -6.73 17.46
C PHE A 56 -5.29 -5.42 16.85
N SER A 57 -4.47 -5.53 15.79
CA SER A 57 -3.99 -4.35 15.05
C SER A 57 -5.12 -3.52 14.43
N THR A 58 -6.18 -4.18 13.96
CA THR A 58 -7.37 -3.51 13.40
C THR A 58 -8.15 -2.78 14.48
N ILE A 59 -8.30 -3.38 15.68
CA ILE A 59 -8.95 -2.72 16.83
C ILE A 59 -8.22 -1.41 17.17
N LYS A 60 -6.88 -1.43 17.18
CA LYS A 60 -6.07 -0.22 17.40
C LYS A 60 -6.36 0.87 16.37
N VAL A 61 -6.43 0.51 15.09
CA VAL A 61 -6.74 1.47 14.02
C VAL A 61 -8.14 2.04 14.19
N TYR A 62 -9.11 1.23 14.60
CA TYR A 62 -10.48 1.70 14.88
C TYR A 62 -10.51 2.71 16.02
N LEU A 63 -9.82 2.42 17.12
CA LEU A 63 -9.70 3.36 18.24
C LEU A 63 -9.03 4.67 17.84
N CYS A 64 -8.00 4.63 16.98
CA CYS A 64 -7.40 5.85 16.43
C CYS A 64 -8.41 6.67 15.61
N GLY A 65 -9.25 6.01 14.80
CA GLY A 65 -10.30 6.70 14.03
C GLY A 65 -11.39 7.32 14.90
N ILE A 66 -11.79 6.64 15.98
CA ILE A 66 -12.75 7.12 16.97
C ILE A 66 -12.18 8.35 17.70
N GLN A 67 -10.91 8.26 18.16
CA GLN A 67 -10.22 9.39 18.80
C GLN A 67 -10.10 10.60 17.86
N TYR A 68 -9.73 10.36 16.59
CA TYR A 68 -9.65 11.42 15.59
C TYR A 68 -10.99 12.14 15.44
N GLN A 69 -12.09 11.40 15.32
CA GLN A 69 -13.42 11.99 15.21
C GLN A 69 -13.84 12.74 16.49
N SER A 70 -13.50 12.23 17.65
CA SER A 70 -13.73 12.92 18.93
C SER A 70 -13.07 14.32 18.93
N ILE A 71 -11.81 14.37 18.51
CA ILE A 71 -11.06 15.64 18.41
C ILE A 71 -11.71 16.59 17.38
N VAL A 72 -12.12 16.09 16.23
CA VAL A 72 -12.80 16.88 15.19
C VAL A 72 -14.12 17.45 15.71
N CYS A 73 -14.83 16.72 16.56
CA CYS A 73 -16.06 17.18 17.22
C CYS A 73 -15.81 18.14 18.39
N GLY A 74 -14.55 18.44 18.74
CA GLY A 74 -14.20 19.39 19.79
C GLY A 74 -14.12 18.78 21.20
N TYR A 75 -14.14 17.45 21.32
CA TYR A 75 -14.00 16.79 22.62
C TYR A 75 -12.52 16.60 22.99
N SER A 76 -12.21 16.67 24.29
CA SER A 76 -10.84 16.63 24.82
C SER A 76 -10.42 15.27 25.38
N GLU A 77 -11.34 14.31 25.47
CA GLU A 77 -11.08 12.99 26.01
C GLU A 77 -10.02 12.25 25.19
N LYS A 78 -9.03 11.71 25.90
CA LYS A 78 -7.94 10.96 25.28
C LYS A 78 -8.07 9.47 25.60
N ILE A 79 -8.17 8.63 24.59
CA ILE A 79 -8.24 7.17 24.73
C ILE A 79 -7.00 6.61 25.47
N CYS A 80 -5.83 7.22 25.28
CA CYS A 80 -4.61 6.83 26.02
C CYS A 80 -4.67 7.10 27.52
N ALA A 81 -5.56 7.96 27.98
CA ALA A 81 -5.79 8.28 29.39
C ALA A 81 -6.86 7.38 30.06
N MET A 82 -7.32 6.33 29.37
CA MET A 82 -8.35 5.41 29.85
C MET A 82 -7.73 4.11 30.38
N PRO A 83 -7.48 3.98 31.70
CA PRO A 83 -6.70 2.86 32.25
C PRO A 83 -7.40 1.50 32.11
N LYS A 84 -8.72 1.46 32.34
CA LYS A 84 -9.48 0.20 32.23
C LYS A 84 -9.50 -0.31 30.79
N LEU A 85 -9.68 0.57 29.80
CA LEU A 85 -9.59 0.22 28.39
C LEU A 85 -8.20 -0.33 28.04
N HIS A 86 -7.14 0.24 28.62
CA HIS A 86 -5.79 -0.27 28.41
C HIS A 86 -5.62 -1.71 28.87
N TYR A 87 -6.16 -2.07 30.07
CA TYR A 87 -6.13 -3.43 30.58
C TYR A 87 -6.96 -4.39 29.73
N VAL A 88 -8.15 -3.98 29.27
CA VAL A 88 -8.97 -4.77 28.34
C VAL A 88 -8.20 -5.04 27.05
N MET A 89 -7.57 -4.03 26.46
CA MET A 89 -6.75 -4.18 25.26
C MET A 89 -5.55 -5.11 25.46
N ARG A 90 -4.90 -5.07 26.64
CA ARG A 90 -3.84 -6.07 26.99
C ARG A 90 -4.40 -7.48 27.08
N GLY A 91 -5.57 -7.66 27.67
CA GLY A 91 -6.27 -8.96 27.73
C GLY A 91 -6.55 -9.50 26.34
N ILE A 92 -7.19 -8.71 25.50
CA ILE A 92 -7.48 -9.06 24.09
C ILE A 92 -6.20 -9.46 23.35
N ARG A 93 -5.11 -8.70 23.50
CA ARG A 93 -3.84 -9.02 22.85
C ARG A 93 -3.27 -10.37 23.29
N ARG A 94 -3.42 -10.73 24.57
CA ARG A 94 -2.97 -12.03 25.11
C ARG A 94 -3.83 -13.20 24.64
N SER A 95 -5.13 -12.96 24.46
CA SER A 95 -6.07 -13.98 23.99
C SER A 95 -6.00 -14.22 22.48
N HIS A 96 -5.44 -13.27 21.71
CA HIS A 96 -5.26 -13.45 20.29
C HIS A 96 -4.08 -14.39 20.01
N PRO A 97 -4.28 -15.46 19.23
CA PRO A 97 -3.19 -16.34 18.84
C PRO A 97 -2.14 -15.54 18.05
N ASN A 98 -0.89 -15.71 18.48
CA ASN A 98 0.24 -15.01 17.85
C ASN A 98 0.69 -15.78 16.59
N ASN A 99 -0.22 -15.94 15.62
CA ASN A 99 0.06 -16.57 14.34
C ASN A 99 0.94 -15.63 13.51
N ILE A 100 2.23 -15.61 13.84
CA ILE A 100 3.22 -14.89 13.04
C ILE A 100 3.46 -15.72 11.78
N VAL A 101 2.85 -15.31 10.69
CA VAL A 101 3.22 -15.84 9.38
C VAL A 101 4.55 -15.19 8.99
N TRP A 102 5.62 -15.96 9.11
CA TRP A 102 6.95 -15.53 8.68
C TRP A 102 6.95 -15.35 7.16
N ARG A 103 7.14 -14.12 6.73
CA ARG A 103 7.36 -13.83 5.31
C ARG A 103 8.85 -13.83 5.06
N LEU A 104 9.31 -14.80 4.30
CA LEU A 104 10.71 -14.85 3.89
C LEU A 104 10.98 -13.80 2.81
N PRO A 105 12.16 -13.18 2.81
CA PRO A 105 12.55 -12.24 1.78
C PRO A 105 12.74 -12.95 0.44
N ILE A 106 12.44 -12.26 -0.64
CA ILE A 106 12.77 -12.72 -1.99
C ILE A 106 14.29 -12.64 -2.16
N THR A 107 14.90 -13.74 -2.60
CA THR A 107 16.33 -13.83 -2.88
C THR A 107 16.61 -13.79 -4.39
N PRO A 108 17.87 -13.55 -4.83
CA PRO A 108 18.23 -13.64 -6.24
C PRO A 108 17.93 -15.02 -6.87
N SER A 109 17.97 -16.11 -6.09
CA SER A 109 17.61 -17.44 -6.59
C SER A 109 16.10 -17.54 -6.88
N HIS A 110 15.25 -16.95 -6.03
CA HIS A 110 13.82 -16.85 -6.30
C HIS A 110 13.55 -16.03 -7.55
N LEU A 111 14.21 -14.88 -7.70
CA LEU A 111 14.09 -14.07 -8.92
C LEU A 111 14.46 -14.84 -10.18
N ARG A 112 15.55 -15.61 -10.14
CA ARG A 112 15.97 -16.43 -11.28
C ARG A 112 14.88 -17.43 -11.69
N LYS A 113 14.30 -18.14 -10.72
CA LYS A 113 13.18 -19.05 -10.97
C LYS A 113 11.95 -18.34 -11.54
N MET A 114 11.61 -17.15 -11.00
CA MET A 114 10.48 -16.37 -11.51
C MET A 114 10.70 -15.94 -12.97
N ILE A 115 11.89 -15.44 -13.31
CA ILE A 115 12.19 -15.01 -14.68
C ILE A 115 12.22 -16.21 -15.64
N GLN A 116 12.76 -17.35 -15.22
CA GLN A 116 12.71 -18.59 -16.00
C GLN A 116 11.26 -19.01 -16.27
N PHE A 117 10.43 -19.09 -15.24
CA PHE A 117 9.01 -19.41 -15.38
C PHE A 117 8.28 -18.45 -16.35
N ILE A 118 8.54 -17.13 -16.26
CA ILE A 118 7.96 -16.15 -17.18
C ILE A 118 8.40 -16.44 -18.64
N ASN A 119 9.66 -16.76 -18.85
CA ASN A 119 10.18 -17.05 -20.19
C ASN A 119 9.57 -18.34 -20.80
N GLU A 120 9.31 -19.34 -19.97
CA GLU A 120 8.70 -20.62 -20.36
C GLU A 120 7.16 -20.54 -20.48
N SER A 121 6.53 -19.54 -19.87
CA SER A 121 5.07 -19.37 -19.88
C SER A 121 4.51 -19.10 -21.28
N LEU A 122 3.19 -19.24 -21.45
CA LEU A 122 2.46 -18.92 -22.68
C LEU A 122 2.12 -17.44 -22.82
N PHE A 123 2.69 -16.56 -21.98
CA PHE A 123 2.47 -15.12 -22.09
C PHE A 123 2.95 -14.57 -23.44
N SER A 124 2.34 -13.48 -23.89
CA SER A 124 2.82 -12.73 -25.04
C SER A 124 4.26 -12.22 -24.82
N HIS A 125 5.00 -11.98 -25.91
CA HIS A 125 6.34 -11.38 -25.79
C HIS A 125 6.34 -10.04 -25.05
N HIS A 126 5.28 -9.25 -25.24
CA HIS A 126 5.05 -8.02 -24.51
C HIS A 126 4.95 -8.27 -23.00
N ASP A 127 4.08 -9.20 -22.57
CA ASP A 127 3.83 -9.45 -21.15
C ASP A 127 5.02 -10.14 -20.47
N LYS A 128 5.75 -11.02 -21.18
CA LYS A 128 7.04 -11.54 -20.67
C LYS A 128 8.03 -10.43 -20.38
N ALA A 129 8.17 -9.47 -21.29
CA ALA A 129 9.07 -8.33 -21.12
C ALA A 129 8.57 -7.40 -19.99
N LEU A 130 7.26 -7.17 -19.90
CA LEU A 130 6.63 -6.41 -18.82
C LEU A 130 6.95 -7.04 -17.45
N TRP A 131 6.66 -8.32 -17.28
CA TRP A 131 6.84 -9.00 -15.99
C TRP A 131 8.30 -9.04 -15.56
N ALA A 132 9.21 -9.33 -16.48
CA ALA A 132 10.65 -9.29 -16.20
C ALA A 132 11.09 -7.88 -15.79
N GLY A 133 10.72 -6.86 -16.57
CA GLY A 133 11.04 -5.47 -16.28
C GLY A 133 10.49 -5.01 -14.95
N LEU A 134 9.23 -5.34 -14.63
CA LEU A 134 8.56 -4.96 -13.39
C LEU A 134 9.22 -5.62 -12.18
N ILE A 135 9.36 -6.95 -12.17
CA ILE A 135 9.87 -7.71 -11.02
C ILE A 135 11.31 -7.28 -10.70
N LEU A 136 12.16 -7.19 -11.72
CA LEU A 136 13.55 -6.79 -11.51
C LEU A 136 13.67 -5.33 -11.08
N THR A 137 12.90 -4.42 -11.66
CA THR A 137 12.89 -3.02 -11.24
C THR A 137 12.36 -2.86 -9.81
N ALA A 138 11.28 -3.55 -9.46
CA ALA A 138 10.72 -3.51 -8.12
C ALA A 138 11.71 -4.04 -7.07
N PHE A 139 12.41 -5.14 -7.38
CA PHE A 139 13.40 -5.73 -6.48
C PHE A 139 14.63 -4.84 -6.31
N PHE A 140 15.31 -4.46 -7.39
CA PHE A 140 16.53 -3.65 -7.32
C PHE A 140 16.28 -2.20 -6.93
N GLY A 141 15.09 -1.67 -7.23
CA GLY A 141 14.66 -0.34 -6.80
C GLY A 141 14.00 -0.30 -5.44
N LEU A 142 13.78 -1.45 -4.78
CA LEU A 142 13.05 -1.59 -3.50
C LEU A 142 11.69 -0.89 -3.53
N LEU A 143 10.99 -1.00 -4.68
CA LEU A 143 9.73 -0.31 -4.92
C LEU A 143 8.56 -0.99 -4.21
N ARG A 144 7.67 -0.17 -3.65
CA ARG A 144 6.38 -0.64 -3.13
C ARG A 144 5.40 -0.83 -4.28
N VAL A 145 4.47 -1.78 -4.15
CA VAL A 145 3.44 -2.06 -5.17
C VAL A 145 2.72 -0.79 -5.63
N SER A 146 2.33 0.07 -4.69
CA SER A 146 1.65 1.33 -4.99
C SER A 146 2.50 2.37 -5.76
N GLU A 147 3.81 2.18 -5.84
CA GLU A 147 4.72 3.11 -6.54
C GLU A 147 4.84 2.78 -8.03
N TYR A 148 4.59 1.53 -8.43
CA TYR A 148 4.71 1.09 -9.83
C TYR A 148 3.39 0.58 -10.45
N THR A 149 2.31 0.44 -9.68
CA THR A 149 1.00 0.06 -10.19
C THR A 149 0.03 1.23 -10.17
N CYS A 150 -0.98 1.17 -11.06
CA CYS A 150 -2.11 2.09 -11.07
C CYS A 150 -3.39 1.32 -10.71
N PRO A 151 -4.28 1.84 -9.83
CA PRO A 151 -5.49 1.14 -9.43
C PRO A 151 -6.43 0.82 -10.61
N SER A 152 -6.54 1.72 -11.57
CA SER A 152 -7.28 1.53 -12.82
C SER A 152 -6.91 2.68 -13.78
N LYS A 153 -7.19 2.52 -15.10
CA LYS A 153 -6.89 3.50 -16.15
C LYS A 153 -7.56 4.84 -15.89
N ASN A 154 -8.81 4.76 -15.47
CA ASN A 154 -9.60 5.94 -15.15
C ASN A 154 -9.09 6.68 -13.89
N LYS A 155 -8.19 6.06 -13.12
CA LYS A 155 -7.54 6.64 -11.94
C LYS A 155 -6.07 6.94 -12.15
N PHE A 156 -5.58 6.81 -13.40
CA PHE A 156 -4.21 7.19 -13.71
C PHE A 156 -4.05 8.71 -13.59
N ASP A 157 -3.08 9.13 -12.80
CA ASP A 157 -2.71 10.54 -12.63
C ASP A 157 -1.19 10.66 -12.74
N LEU A 158 -0.75 11.45 -13.72
CA LEU A 158 0.67 11.73 -13.97
C LEU A 158 1.41 12.30 -12.75
N LYS A 159 0.69 12.91 -11.82
CA LYS A 159 1.28 13.47 -10.59
C LYS A 159 1.67 12.39 -9.57
N PHE A 160 1.11 11.19 -9.68
CA PHE A 160 1.29 10.12 -8.69
C PHE A 160 1.88 8.85 -9.26
N HIS A 161 1.47 8.48 -10.47
CA HIS A 161 1.81 7.19 -11.05
C HIS A 161 2.98 7.29 -12.00
N LEU A 162 3.74 6.20 -12.11
CA LEU A 162 4.86 6.12 -13.05
C LEU A 162 4.36 6.14 -14.50
N ALA A 163 4.98 6.99 -15.30
CA ALA A 163 4.78 7.13 -16.74
C ALA A 163 6.09 6.86 -17.49
N PRO A 164 6.08 6.66 -18.82
CA PRO A 164 7.31 6.49 -19.60
C PRO A 164 8.33 7.63 -19.43
N SER A 165 7.89 8.86 -19.24
CA SER A 165 8.73 10.04 -19.00
C SER A 165 9.55 10.00 -17.71
N ASP A 166 9.15 9.14 -16.76
CA ASP A 166 9.84 9.00 -15.47
C ASP A 166 11.05 8.07 -15.52
N PHE A 167 11.23 7.37 -16.64
CA PHE A 167 12.34 6.46 -16.88
C PHE A 167 13.35 7.10 -17.82
N LYS A 168 14.54 7.38 -17.32
CA LYS A 168 15.63 7.98 -18.10
C LYS A 168 16.86 7.10 -18.05
N PHE A 169 17.54 6.93 -19.17
CA PHE A 169 18.82 6.23 -19.23
C PHE A 169 19.97 7.23 -19.18
N SER A 170 21.07 6.84 -18.54
CA SER A 170 22.33 7.57 -18.65
C SER A 170 22.84 7.60 -20.10
N LYS A 171 23.72 8.52 -20.43
CA LYS A 171 24.29 8.63 -21.79
C LYS A 171 24.96 7.34 -22.26
N CYS A 172 25.60 6.59 -21.36
CA CYS A 172 26.22 5.30 -21.66
C CYS A 172 25.24 4.12 -21.66
N GLY A 173 23.96 4.33 -21.35
CA GLY A 173 22.94 3.29 -21.29
C GLY A 173 23.05 2.30 -20.12
N ASN A 174 24.02 2.48 -19.21
CA ASN A 174 24.33 1.54 -18.12
C ASN A 174 23.59 1.82 -16.83
N VAL A 175 22.89 2.93 -16.73
CA VAL A 175 22.10 3.31 -15.55
C VAL A 175 20.73 3.75 -15.99
N ILE A 176 19.71 3.22 -15.31
CA ILE A 176 18.36 3.73 -15.41
C ILE A 176 18.05 4.61 -14.20
N ILE A 177 17.48 5.77 -14.44
CA ILE A 177 17.04 6.72 -13.42
C ILE A 177 15.52 6.73 -13.43
N ILE A 178 14.92 6.36 -12.32
CA ILE A 178 13.46 6.31 -12.16
C ILE A 178 13.05 7.41 -11.19
N THR A 179 12.11 8.26 -11.61
CA THR A 179 11.56 9.33 -10.76
C THR A 179 10.28 8.84 -10.10
N ILE A 180 10.33 8.50 -8.82
CA ILE A 180 9.16 8.16 -8.01
C ILE A 180 8.54 9.46 -7.51
N LYS A 181 7.33 9.78 -7.95
CA LYS A 181 6.64 11.05 -7.66
C LYS A 181 5.93 11.06 -6.31
N ALA A 182 5.49 9.91 -5.84
CA ALA A 182 4.77 9.77 -4.59
C ALA A 182 5.10 8.44 -3.91
N SER A 183 5.34 8.49 -2.62
CA SER A 183 5.58 7.32 -1.80
C SER A 183 4.78 7.42 -0.49
N LYS A 184 4.49 6.28 0.12
CA LYS A 184 3.81 6.24 1.43
C LYS A 184 4.59 7.00 2.52
N THR A 185 5.90 7.07 2.40
CA THR A 185 6.78 7.76 3.36
C THR A 185 7.12 9.19 2.98
N ASP A 186 6.57 9.68 1.88
CA ASP A 186 6.72 11.06 1.40
C ASP A 186 5.35 11.78 1.39
N PRO A 187 4.88 12.25 2.54
CA PRO A 187 3.58 12.90 2.64
C PRO A 187 3.52 14.25 1.90
N PHE A 188 4.66 14.90 1.71
CA PHE A 188 4.77 16.19 1.02
C PHE A 188 5.04 16.07 -0.48
N ARG A 189 5.23 14.83 -0.97
CA ARG A 189 5.42 14.53 -2.40
C ARG A 189 6.62 15.25 -3.02
N SER A 190 7.72 15.28 -2.28
CA SER A 190 9.00 15.81 -2.76
C SER A 190 9.58 14.96 -3.89
N GLY A 191 9.15 13.70 -3.95
CA GLY A 191 9.61 12.71 -4.90
C GLY A 191 11.05 12.26 -4.66
N VAL A 192 11.42 11.14 -5.26
CA VAL A 192 12.80 10.62 -5.16
C VAL A 192 13.25 10.04 -6.50
N LYS A 193 14.51 10.23 -6.84
CA LYS A 193 15.15 9.61 -8.00
C LYS A 193 15.95 8.39 -7.56
N ILE A 194 15.59 7.23 -8.10
CA ILE A 194 16.29 5.97 -7.88
C ILE A 194 17.18 5.71 -9.08
N ARG A 195 18.41 5.28 -8.82
CA ARG A 195 19.39 4.89 -9.84
C ARG A 195 19.62 3.39 -9.76
N ILE A 196 19.44 2.68 -10.85
CA ILE A 196 19.66 1.24 -10.94
C ILE A 196 20.71 1.00 -12.04
N CYS A 197 21.80 0.35 -11.67
CA CYS A 197 22.90 0.07 -12.58
C CYS A 197 22.67 -1.23 -13.35
N ARG A 198 23.25 -1.31 -14.55
CA ARG A 198 23.33 -2.53 -15.34
C ARG A 198 24.25 -3.53 -14.64
N ILE A 199 23.77 -4.75 -14.45
CA ILE A 199 24.55 -5.83 -13.84
C ILE A 199 24.84 -6.97 -14.84
N GLY A 200 24.19 -6.94 -16.02
CA GLY A 200 24.28 -7.98 -17.03
C GLY A 200 23.54 -9.27 -16.67
N GLY A 201 23.38 -10.16 -17.64
CA GLY A 201 22.77 -11.46 -17.47
C GLY A 201 21.25 -11.43 -17.27
N LEU A 202 20.69 -12.59 -16.90
CA LEU A 202 19.24 -12.82 -16.80
C LEU A 202 18.52 -11.88 -15.83
N LEU A 203 19.19 -11.46 -14.77
CA LEU A 203 18.61 -10.62 -13.71
C LEU A 203 18.89 -9.12 -13.88
N CYS A 204 19.37 -8.69 -15.05
CA CYS A 204 19.69 -7.28 -15.28
C CYS A 204 18.42 -6.42 -15.42
N PRO A 205 18.12 -5.51 -14.47
CA PRO A 205 16.93 -4.67 -14.54
C PRO A 205 16.97 -3.67 -15.70
N VAL A 206 18.16 -3.16 -16.04
CA VAL A 206 18.33 -2.21 -17.15
C VAL A 206 17.97 -2.87 -18.47
N ASP A 207 18.48 -4.09 -18.73
CA ASP A 207 18.20 -4.83 -19.96
C ASP A 207 16.73 -5.20 -20.07
N ALA A 208 16.12 -5.62 -18.94
CA ALA A 208 14.72 -5.98 -18.89
C ALA A 208 13.82 -4.77 -19.20
N ILE A 209 14.10 -3.60 -18.64
CA ILE A 209 13.34 -2.37 -18.92
C ILE A 209 13.57 -1.91 -20.37
N GLN A 210 14.79 -1.96 -20.88
CA GLN A 210 15.05 -1.64 -22.29
C GLN A 210 14.25 -2.53 -23.23
N LYS A 211 14.20 -3.85 -22.94
CA LYS A 211 13.41 -4.81 -23.71
C LYS A 211 11.91 -4.48 -23.62
N TYR A 212 11.41 -4.20 -22.43
CA TYR A 212 10.00 -3.85 -22.24
C TYR A 212 9.62 -2.57 -22.98
N MET A 213 10.44 -1.53 -22.92
CA MET A 213 10.17 -0.25 -23.59
C MET A 213 10.02 -0.38 -25.11
N LYS A 214 10.71 -1.35 -25.75
CA LYS A 214 10.53 -1.62 -27.19
C LYS A 214 9.10 -2.07 -27.52
N TYR A 215 8.45 -2.82 -26.61
CA TYR A 215 7.06 -3.27 -26.77
C TYR A 215 6.06 -2.22 -26.30
N ARG A 216 6.37 -1.54 -25.19
CA ARG A 216 5.50 -0.54 -24.57
C ARG A 216 5.27 0.67 -25.46
N GLY A 217 6.31 1.10 -26.17
CA GLY A 217 6.28 2.36 -26.93
C GLY A 217 6.20 3.59 -26.01
N ILE A 218 5.93 4.73 -26.65
CA ILE A 218 5.90 6.07 -26.01
C ILE A 218 4.48 6.56 -25.69
N SER A 219 3.45 5.72 -25.89
CA SER A 219 2.06 6.12 -25.66
C SER A 219 1.84 6.61 -24.22
N PRO A 220 1.04 7.68 -24.01
CA PRO A 220 0.75 8.20 -22.68
C PRO A 220 0.01 7.17 -21.82
N GLY A 221 0.16 7.28 -20.51
CA GLY A 221 -0.49 6.39 -19.55
C GLY A 221 0.48 5.75 -18.54
N PRO A 222 0.04 4.77 -17.77
CA PRO A 222 0.89 4.04 -16.81
C PRO A 222 2.09 3.42 -17.51
N PHE A 223 3.23 3.36 -16.82
CA PHE A 223 4.43 2.75 -17.42
C PHE A 223 4.24 1.25 -17.65
N PHE A 224 3.82 0.51 -16.62
CA PHE A 224 3.58 -0.93 -16.73
C PHE A 224 2.12 -1.19 -17.13
N ILE A 225 1.91 -1.77 -18.29
CA ILE A 225 0.59 -2.09 -18.87
C ILE A 225 0.64 -3.50 -19.45
N LEU A 226 -0.34 -4.36 -19.11
CA LEU A 226 -0.53 -5.67 -19.71
C LEU A 226 -1.05 -5.54 -21.16
N SER A 227 -0.80 -6.53 -21.98
CA SER A 227 -1.34 -6.59 -23.35
C SER A 227 -2.88 -6.61 -23.38
N CYS A 228 -3.50 -7.20 -22.37
CA CYS A 228 -4.97 -7.24 -22.22
C CYS A 228 -5.55 -6.04 -21.45
N GLY A 229 -4.74 -5.06 -21.03
CA GLY A 229 -5.19 -3.91 -20.25
C GLY A 229 -4.24 -3.56 -19.12
N GLU A 230 -4.77 -3.06 -18.02
CA GLU A 230 -3.99 -2.44 -16.96
C GLU A 230 -3.43 -3.41 -15.92
N LEU A 231 -2.26 -3.05 -15.41
CA LEU A 231 -1.67 -3.67 -14.23
C LEU A 231 -2.22 -3.00 -12.97
N SER A 232 -3.28 -3.57 -12.40
CA SER A 232 -3.75 -3.17 -11.07
C SER A 232 -3.07 -3.99 -9.97
N PRO A 233 -3.02 -3.48 -8.73
CA PRO A 233 -2.55 -4.27 -7.58
C PRO A 233 -3.28 -5.61 -7.43
N GLU A 234 -4.58 -5.63 -7.71
CA GLU A 234 -5.43 -6.83 -7.63
C GLU A 234 -5.04 -7.87 -8.67
N ASN A 235 -4.75 -7.44 -9.91
CA ASN A 235 -4.27 -8.33 -10.98
C ASN A 235 -2.89 -8.89 -10.66
N LEU A 236 -2.02 -8.08 -10.03
CA LEU A 236 -0.70 -8.54 -9.59
C LEU A 236 -0.80 -9.68 -8.57
N TYR A 237 -1.69 -9.56 -7.58
CA TYR A 237 -1.87 -10.59 -6.54
C TYR A 237 -2.53 -11.88 -7.04
N ARG A 238 -3.22 -11.86 -8.19
CA ARG A 238 -3.81 -13.06 -8.80
C ARG A 238 -2.81 -13.87 -9.62
N LEU A 239 -1.71 -13.25 -10.01
CA LEU A 239 -0.70 -13.86 -10.90
C LEU A 239 0.58 -14.29 -10.15
N LEU A 240 0.73 -13.90 -8.89
CA LEU A 240 1.77 -14.32 -7.96
C LEU A 240 1.24 -15.36 -6.98
#